data_09f1ac4113323a23b73321d41ccbf096
#
_entry.id   09f1ac4113323a23b73321d41ccbf096
#
_cell.length_a   1.000
_cell.length_b   1.000
_cell.length_c   1.000
_cell.angle_alpha   90.00
_cell.angle_beta   90.00
_cell.angle_gamma   90.00
#
_symmetry.space_group_name_H-M   'P 1'
#
loop_
_entity.id
_entity.type
_entity.pdbx_description
1 polymer ?
#
loop_
_entity_poly.entity_id
_entity_poly.type
_entity_poly.pdbx_seq_one_letter_code
_entity_poly.pdbx_strand_id
1 'polypeptide(L)'
;AAPDVLLIGEIRDRETMESAIMLAGTGHLVLATLHANNAAETLDRIINMFPRDQHTQIFLDLSQYLRAIIAQRLVPGKNKRRVAAVELMINTPHIQELIKKGDVIGAKEALRTSSEKGMQHFDTALYELYKQGRITMEDALAYADSRTNLEAKINFG
;
A
#
# COMPACT_ATOMS: atom_id res chain seq x y z
N ALA A 1 27.71 -4.40 -16.98
CA ALA A 1 26.33 -4.68 -17.41
C ALA A 1 25.36 -3.82 -16.61
N ALA A 2 24.33 -3.31 -17.27
CA ALA A 2 23.27 -2.59 -16.58
C ALA A 2 22.46 -3.57 -15.71
N PRO A 3 22.12 -3.23 -14.43
CA PRO A 3 21.29 -4.09 -13.61
C PRO A 3 19.84 -4.11 -14.12
N ASP A 4 19.20 -5.27 -14.05
CA ASP A 4 17.77 -5.42 -14.36
C ASP A 4 16.88 -5.06 -13.15
N VAL A 5 17.42 -5.23 -11.96
CA VAL A 5 16.75 -4.96 -10.69
C VAL A 5 17.58 -4.00 -9.86
N LEU A 6 16.92 -2.97 -9.34
CA LEU A 6 17.52 -1.96 -8.50
C LEU A 6 16.81 -1.95 -7.13
N LEU A 7 17.60 -1.92 -6.07
CA LEU A 7 17.09 -1.77 -4.71
C LEU A 7 17.47 -0.41 -4.15
N ILE A 8 16.48 0.39 -3.80
CA ILE A 8 16.67 1.66 -3.09
C ILE A 8 16.30 1.42 -1.63
N GLY A 9 17.26 1.57 -0.73
CA GLY A 9 17.09 1.24 0.67
C GLY A 9 15.93 2.00 1.31
N GLU A 10 15.83 3.30 1.04
CA GLU A 10 14.75 4.16 1.51
C GLU A 10 14.61 5.40 0.66
N ILE A 11 13.36 5.77 0.35
CA ILE A 11 13.05 7.03 -0.33
C ILE A 11 12.61 8.04 0.71
N ARG A 12 13.38 9.12 0.88
CA ARG A 12 13.12 10.21 1.82
C ARG A 12 12.86 11.55 1.17
N ASP A 13 13.25 11.71 -0.10
CA ASP A 13 13.22 12.99 -0.78
C ASP A 13 12.78 12.86 -2.23
N ARG A 14 12.48 14.02 -2.81
CA ARG A 14 12.05 14.15 -4.20
C ARG A 14 13.06 13.60 -5.20
N GLU A 15 14.35 13.91 -5.02
CA GLU A 15 15.40 13.48 -5.95
C GLU A 15 15.46 11.96 -6.09
N THR A 16 15.44 11.27 -4.95
CA THR A 16 15.46 9.80 -4.92
C THR A 16 14.20 9.22 -5.56
N MET A 17 13.03 9.81 -5.27
CA MET A 17 11.76 9.37 -5.86
C MET A 17 11.74 9.59 -7.37
N GLU A 18 12.20 10.74 -7.84
CA GLU A 18 12.29 11.08 -9.25
C GLU A 18 13.18 10.09 -10.01
N SER A 19 14.34 9.76 -9.43
CA SER A 19 15.26 8.75 -9.99
C SER A 19 14.63 7.37 -10.04
N ALA A 20 13.89 6.97 -8.99
CA ALA A 20 13.19 5.68 -8.95
C ALA A 20 12.14 5.57 -10.06
N ILE A 21 11.34 6.61 -10.25
CA ILE A 21 10.32 6.66 -11.31
C ILE A 21 10.97 6.59 -12.69
N MET A 22 12.04 7.37 -12.91
CA MET A 22 12.75 7.39 -14.18
C MET A 22 13.35 6.00 -14.51
N LEU A 23 13.99 5.36 -13.56
CA LEU A 23 14.56 4.02 -13.75
C LEU A 23 13.49 2.96 -14.02
N ALA A 24 12.36 3.02 -13.32
CA ALA A 24 11.22 2.15 -13.60
C ALA A 24 10.68 2.36 -15.01
N GLY A 25 10.63 3.61 -15.48
CA GLY A 25 10.19 3.96 -16.83
C GLY A 25 11.14 3.52 -17.94
N THR A 26 12.40 3.22 -17.62
CA THR A 26 13.41 2.75 -18.59
C THR A 26 13.63 1.23 -18.55
N GLY A 27 12.69 0.48 -18.01
CA GLY A 27 12.67 -0.98 -18.10
C GLY A 27 13.29 -1.71 -16.92
N HIS A 28 13.67 -1.01 -15.84
CA HIS A 28 14.18 -1.64 -14.63
C HIS A 28 13.05 -2.02 -13.67
N LEU A 29 13.22 -3.11 -12.94
CA LEU A 29 12.41 -3.37 -11.76
C LEU A 29 13.02 -2.63 -10.58
N VAL A 30 12.31 -1.64 -10.06
CA VAL A 30 12.77 -0.87 -8.90
C VAL A 30 12.03 -1.33 -7.66
N LEU A 31 12.79 -1.78 -6.67
CA LEU A 31 12.30 -2.10 -5.33
C LEU A 31 12.76 -1.01 -4.38
N ALA A 32 11.84 -0.41 -3.66
CA ALA A 32 12.16 0.69 -2.76
C ALA A 32 11.32 0.62 -1.49
N THR A 33 11.80 1.19 -0.41
CA THR A 33 11.04 1.33 0.83
C THR A 33 10.70 2.79 1.10
N LEU A 34 9.58 3.00 1.77
CA LEU A 34 9.09 4.31 2.15
C LEU A 34 8.25 4.16 3.42
N HIS A 35 8.41 5.07 4.36
CA HIS A 35 7.64 5.03 5.60
C HIS A 35 6.23 5.57 5.40
N ALA A 36 5.25 4.67 5.41
CA ALA A 36 3.82 4.98 5.33
C ALA A 36 3.01 3.87 6.02
N ASN A 37 1.81 4.20 6.47
CA ASN A 37 0.96 3.27 7.22
C ASN A 37 0.14 2.33 6.34
N ASN A 38 -0.14 2.72 5.09
CA ASN A 38 -0.91 1.93 4.13
C ASN A 38 -0.59 2.36 2.69
N ALA A 39 -1.17 1.66 1.72
CA ALA A 39 -0.94 1.93 0.30
C ALA A 39 -1.40 3.33 -0.12
N ALA A 40 -2.56 3.78 0.34
CA ALA A 40 -3.07 5.12 0.03
C ALA A 40 -2.14 6.22 0.57
N GLU A 41 -1.69 6.10 1.81
CA GLU A 41 -0.73 7.03 2.40
C GLU A 41 0.60 7.02 1.64
N THR A 42 1.02 5.87 1.14
CA THR A 42 2.22 5.77 0.29
C THR A 42 2.08 6.63 -0.95
N LEU A 43 0.94 6.57 -1.65
CA LEU A 43 0.67 7.41 -2.81
C LEU A 43 0.69 8.89 -2.44
N ASP A 44 0.05 9.27 -1.34
CA ASP A 44 0.02 10.65 -0.85
C ASP A 44 1.43 11.15 -0.50
N ARG A 45 2.25 10.33 0.14
CA ARG A 45 3.63 10.71 0.47
C ARG A 45 4.48 10.91 -0.76
N ILE A 46 4.33 10.04 -1.75
CA ILE A 46 5.05 10.19 -3.03
C ILE A 46 4.67 11.52 -3.70
N ILE A 47 3.37 11.77 -3.86
CA ILE A 47 2.92 12.98 -4.57
C ILE A 47 3.32 14.26 -3.83
N ASN A 48 3.32 14.24 -2.50
CA ASN A 48 3.68 15.40 -1.68
C ASN A 48 5.18 15.71 -1.66
N MET A 49 6.03 14.84 -2.20
CA MET A 49 7.44 15.15 -2.42
C MET A 49 7.65 16.11 -3.59
N PHE A 50 6.65 16.28 -4.46
CA PHE A 50 6.73 17.08 -5.66
C PHE A 50 5.89 18.36 -5.56
N PRO A 51 6.29 19.46 -6.23
CA PRO A 51 5.46 20.65 -6.31
C PRO A 51 4.17 20.39 -7.08
N ARG A 52 3.11 21.14 -6.79
CA ARG A 52 1.77 20.93 -7.34
C ARG A 52 1.70 20.89 -8.85
N ASP A 53 2.49 21.69 -9.54
CA ASP A 53 2.54 21.74 -11.00
C ASP A 53 3.09 20.46 -11.64
N GLN A 54 3.70 19.58 -10.86
CA GLN A 54 4.21 18.27 -11.31
C GLN A 54 3.27 17.11 -10.97
N HIS A 55 2.25 17.32 -10.14
CA HIS A 55 1.40 16.22 -9.64
C HIS A 55 0.73 15.43 -10.76
N THR A 56 0.19 16.09 -11.78
CA THR A 56 -0.45 15.42 -12.92
C THR A 56 0.49 14.45 -13.62
N GLN A 57 1.73 14.87 -13.86
CA GLN A 57 2.74 14.03 -14.51
C GLN A 57 3.15 12.86 -13.61
N ILE A 58 3.34 13.11 -12.31
CA ILE A 58 3.72 12.06 -11.35
C ILE A 58 2.62 11.00 -11.22
N PHE A 59 1.36 11.40 -11.15
CA PHE A 59 0.25 10.45 -11.14
C PHE A 59 0.20 9.62 -12.43
N LEU A 60 0.43 10.24 -13.58
CA LEU A 60 0.50 9.52 -14.85
C LEU A 60 1.63 8.49 -14.84
N ASP A 61 2.83 8.88 -14.41
CA ASP A 61 3.98 7.99 -14.33
C ASP A 61 3.72 6.82 -13.37
N LEU A 62 3.20 7.09 -12.18
CA LEU A 62 2.84 6.05 -11.19
C LEU A 62 1.79 5.10 -11.77
N SER A 63 0.79 5.60 -12.48
CA SER A 63 -0.24 4.76 -13.10
C SER A 63 0.35 3.76 -14.09
N GLN A 64 1.43 4.14 -14.77
CA GLN A 64 2.08 3.31 -15.78
C GLN A 64 3.16 2.39 -15.21
N TYR A 65 3.94 2.86 -14.23
CA TYR A 65 5.16 2.15 -13.79
C TYR A 65 5.01 1.44 -12.46
N LEU A 66 4.08 1.84 -11.62
CA LEU A 66 3.86 1.16 -10.33
C LEU A 66 3.35 -0.26 -10.59
N ARG A 67 3.95 -1.24 -9.91
CA ARG A 67 3.51 -2.64 -9.97
C ARG A 67 2.67 -3.01 -8.77
N ALA A 68 3.16 -2.71 -7.58
CA ALA A 68 2.47 -3.02 -6.34
C ALA A 68 2.98 -2.14 -5.21
N ILE A 69 2.17 -1.98 -4.18
CA ILE A 69 2.57 -1.42 -2.89
C ILE A 69 2.28 -2.47 -1.83
N ILE A 70 3.32 -2.81 -1.07
CA ILE A 70 3.21 -3.73 0.07
C ILE A 70 3.40 -2.89 1.32
N ALA A 71 2.37 -2.83 2.16
CA ALA A 71 2.43 -2.12 3.43
C ALA A 71 2.32 -3.10 4.60
N GLN A 72 2.99 -2.81 5.71
CA GLN A 72 3.09 -3.70 6.85
C GLN A 72 2.82 -2.95 8.14
N ARG A 73 2.07 -3.59 9.04
CA ARG A 73 1.90 -3.17 10.43
C ARG A 73 2.26 -4.34 11.35
N LEU A 74 2.98 -4.03 12.43
CA LEU A 74 3.26 -5.01 13.46
C LEU A 74 2.23 -4.88 14.57
N VAL A 75 1.48 -5.96 14.79
CA VAL A 75 0.38 -6.01 15.76
C VAL A 75 0.77 -6.91 16.92
N PRO A 76 0.42 -6.58 18.18
CA PRO A 76 0.66 -7.47 19.29
C PRO A 76 -0.03 -8.83 19.10
N GLY A 77 0.74 -9.90 19.20
CA GLY A 77 0.22 -11.28 19.14
C GLY A 77 -0.12 -11.82 20.52
N LYS A 78 -1.00 -12.83 20.58
CA LYS A 78 -1.39 -13.49 21.83
C LYS A 78 -0.21 -14.13 22.59
N ASN A 79 0.84 -14.52 21.89
CA ASN A 79 2.04 -15.12 22.46
C ASN A 79 3.12 -14.11 22.87
N LYS A 80 2.75 -12.83 23.02
CA LYS A 80 3.65 -11.69 23.32
C LYS A 80 4.67 -11.37 22.23
N ARG A 81 4.59 -12.00 21.07
CA ARG A 81 5.40 -11.66 19.90
C ARG A 81 4.56 -10.81 18.94
N ARG A 82 5.23 -9.93 18.20
CA ARG A 82 4.56 -9.15 17.18
C ARG A 82 4.23 -10.01 15.95
N VAL A 83 3.09 -9.72 15.35
CA VAL A 83 2.60 -10.40 14.15
C VAL A 83 2.45 -9.35 13.05
N ALA A 84 2.91 -9.68 11.85
CA ALA A 84 2.77 -8.78 10.71
C ALA A 84 1.39 -8.89 10.10
N ALA A 85 0.69 -7.76 10.01
CA ALA A 85 -0.46 -7.59 9.13
C ALA A 85 0.03 -6.93 7.85
N VAL A 86 -0.33 -7.46 6.70
CA VAL A 86 0.16 -7.00 5.40
C VAL A 86 -0.99 -6.56 4.53
N GLU A 87 -0.85 -5.37 3.95
CA GLU A 87 -1.71 -4.87 2.88
C GLU A 87 -0.95 -4.97 1.56
N LEU A 88 -1.60 -5.46 0.53
CA LEU A 88 -1.03 -5.56 -0.82
C LEU A 88 -1.98 -4.91 -1.81
N MET A 89 -1.55 -3.82 -2.43
CA MET A 89 -2.23 -3.19 -3.55
C MET A 89 -1.48 -3.54 -4.85
N ILE A 90 -2.12 -4.28 -5.72
CA ILE A 90 -1.62 -4.56 -7.06
C ILE A 90 -2.19 -3.49 -7.99
N ASN A 91 -1.34 -2.94 -8.85
CA ASN A 91 -1.74 -1.89 -9.79
C ASN A 91 -2.52 -2.48 -10.99
N THR A 92 -3.75 -2.93 -10.73
CA THR A 92 -4.68 -3.43 -11.74
C THR A 92 -5.10 -2.31 -12.70
N PRO A 93 -5.66 -2.63 -13.89
CA PRO A 93 -6.18 -1.60 -14.80
C PRO A 93 -7.15 -0.62 -14.14
N HIS A 94 -8.01 -1.09 -13.26
CA HIS A 94 -8.93 -0.22 -12.51
C HIS A 94 -8.20 0.75 -11.60
N ILE A 95 -7.24 0.25 -10.82
CA ILE A 95 -6.42 1.10 -9.93
C ILE A 95 -5.54 2.06 -10.74
N GLN A 96 -5.00 1.62 -11.87
CA GLN A 96 -4.26 2.51 -12.80
C GLN A 96 -5.08 3.73 -13.20
N GLU A 97 -6.34 3.53 -13.59
CA GLU A 97 -7.22 4.64 -13.96
C GLU A 97 -7.47 5.61 -12.81
N LEU A 98 -7.64 5.09 -11.60
CA LEU A 98 -7.84 5.90 -10.40
C LEU A 98 -6.57 6.71 -10.06
N ILE A 99 -5.41 6.09 -10.09
CA ILE A 99 -4.12 6.76 -9.84
C ILE A 99 -3.89 7.84 -10.91
N LYS A 100 -4.13 7.54 -12.18
CA LYS A 100 -3.99 8.48 -13.28
C LYS A 100 -4.81 9.76 -13.08
N LYS A 101 -6.00 9.62 -12.52
CA LYS A 101 -6.90 10.75 -12.18
C LYS A 101 -6.51 11.46 -10.89
N GLY A 102 -5.53 10.94 -10.14
CA GLY A 102 -5.21 11.44 -8.82
C GLY A 102 -6.23 11.08 -7.74
N ASP A 103 -7.08 10.09 -8.01
CA ASP A 103 -8.12 9.65 -7.08
C ASP A 103 -7.58 8.60 -6.10
N VAL A 104 -6.81 9.05 -5.12
CA VAL A 104 -6.21 8.19 -4.10
C VAL A 104 -7.29 7.56 -3.20
N ILE A 105 -8.34 8.31 -2.90
CA ILE A 105 -9.46 7.80 -2.10
C ILE A 105 -10.17 6.67 -2.85
N GLY A 106 -10.41 6.85 -4.14
CA GLY A 106 -10.98 5.81 -5.01
C GLY A 106 -10.09 4.56 -5.08
N ALA A 107 -8.76 4.73 -5.17
CA ALA A 107 -7.82 3.62 -5.17
C ALA A 107 -7.88 2.83 -3.84
N LYS A 108 -7.97 3.52 -2.70
CA LYS A 108 -8.15 2.90 -1.38
C LYS A 108 -9.45 2.08 -1.32
N GLU A 109 -10.54 2.63 -1.81
CA GLU A 109 -11.83 1.95 -1.83
C GLU A 109 -11.83 0.75 -2.77
N ALA A 110 -11.19 0.87 -3.94
CA ALA A 110 -11.03 -0.23 -4.88
C ALA A 110 -10.21 -1.37 -4.27
N LEU A 111 -9.16 -1.06 -3.51
CA LEU A 111 -8.39 -2.06 -2.77
C LEU A 111 -9.26 -2.76 -1.72
N ARG A 112 -10.04 -2.00 -0.94
CA ARG A 112 -10.89 -2.53 0.13
C ARG A 112 -11.95 -3.51 -0.39
N THR A 113 -12.49 -3.24 -1.57
CA THR A 113 -13.59 -4.02 -2.16
C THR A 113 -13.12 -5.02 -3.22
N SER A 114 -11.81 -5.12 -3.47
CA SER A 114 -11.27 -5.97 -4.52
C SER A 114 -11.44 -7.46 -4.20
N SER A 115 -11.83 -8.21 -5.22
CA SER A 115 -11.78 -9.68 -5.26
C SER A 115 -10.57 -10.22 -6.03
N GLU A 116 -9.70 -9.34 -6.50
CA GLU A 116 -8.51 -9.71 -7.26
C GLU A 116 -7.58 -10.57 -6.41
N LYS A 117 -7.14 -11.67 -6.99
CA LYS A 117 -6.25 -12.60 -6.29
C LYS A 117 -4.93 -11.93 -5.92
N GLY A 118 -4.59 -12.01 -4.65
CA GLY A 118 -3.37 -11.40 -4.10
C GLY A 118 -3.58 -10.01 -3.52
N MET A 119 -4.62 -9.27 -3.92
CA MET A 119 -4.96 -8.00 -3.28
C MET A 119 -5.49 -8.23 -1.87
N GLN A 120 -5.02 -7.42 -0.92
CA GLN A 120 -5.40 -7.57 0.48
C GLN A 120 -5.38 -6.21 1.19
N HIS A 121 -6.51 -5.82 1.76
CA HIS A 121 -6.62 -4.66 2.63
C HIS A 121 -6.21 -5.01 4.07
N PHE A 122 -5.73 -4.02 4.85
CA PHE A 122 -5.33 -4.26 6.24
C PHE A 122 -6.42 -4.86 7.10
N ASP A 123 -7.64 -4.39 6.98
CA ASP A 123 -8.75 -4.89 7.83
C ASP A 123 -9.04 -6.36 7.51
N THR A 124 -8.91 -6.78 6.26
CA THR A 124 -9.00 -8.19 5.88
C THR A 124 -7.87 -9.01 6.50
N ALA A 125 -6.64 -8.49 6.46
CA ALA A 125 -5.50 -9.16 7.09
C ALA A 125 -5.68 -9.30 8.60
N LEU A 126 -6.14 -8.26 9.27
CA LEU A 126 -6.42 -8.27 10.71
C LEU A 126 -7.54 -9.25 11.07
N TYR A 127 -8.59 -9.30 10.27
CA TYR A 127 -9.68 -10.25 10.44
C TYR A 127 -9.18 -11.71 10.36
N GLU A 128 -8.36 -12.03 9.37
CA GLU A 128 -7.78 -13.36 9.21
C GLU A 128 -6.86 -13.73 10.37
N LEU A 129 -6.02 -12.81 10.84
CA LEU A 129 -5.18 -13.03 12.03
C LEU A 129 -6.01 -13.28 13.28
N TYR A 130 -7.10 -12.56 13.46
CA TYR A 130 -8.05 -12.79 14.55
C TYR A 130 -8.72 -14.16 14.45
N LYS A 131 -9.21 -14.54 13.28
CA LYS A 131 -9.83 -15.86 13.05
C LYS A 131 -8.85 -17.01 13.30
N GLN A 132 -7.60 -16.84 12.95
CA GLN A 132 -6.54 -17.82 13.22
C GLN A 132 -6.14 -17.88 14.70
N GLY A 133 -6.70 -17.03 15.55
CA GLY A 133 -6.36 -16.96 16.96
C GLY A 133 -4.99 -16.37 17.27
N ARG A 134 -4.37 -15.67 16.33
CA ARG A 134 -3.02 -15.09 16.49
C ARG A 134 -3.01 -13.73 17.16
N ILE A 135 -4.09 -12.97 17.06
CA ILE A 135 -4.29 -11.69 17.74
C ILE A 135 -5.66 -11.66 18.42
N THR A 136 -5.83 -10.76 19.38
CA THR A 136 -7.11 -10.55 20.04
C THR A 136 -8.04 -9.68 19.19
N MET A 137 -9.34 -9.75 19.43
CA MET A 137 -10.31 -8.84 18.83
C MET A 137 -9.98 -7.38 19.15
N GLU A 138 -9.59 -7.09 20.40
CA GLU A 138 -9.23 -5.75 20.85
C GLU A 138 -8.06 -5.19 20.02
N ASP A 139 -6.99 -5.98 19.84
CA ASP A 139 -5.82 -5.56 19.04
C ASP A 139 -6.18 -5.43 17.55
N ALA A 140 -6.99 -6.34 16.99
CA ALA A 140 -7.45 -6.22 15.62
C ALA A 140 -8.18 -4.90 15.38
N LEU A 141 -9.09 -4.53 16.26
CA LEU A 141 -9.86 -3.29 16.16
C LEU A 141 -8.98 -2.04 16.38
N ALA A 142 -8.02 -2.12 17.31
CA ALA A 142 -7.10 -1.01 17.59
C ALA A 142 -6.21 -0.64 16.41
N TYR A 143 -5.84 -1.61 15.59
CA TYR A 143 -4.95 -1.43 14.43
C TYR A 143 -5.69 -1.34 13.09
N ALA A 144 -7.02 -1.41 13.09
CA ALA A 144 -7.83 -1.34 11.87
C ALA A 144 -7.84 0.07 11.26
N ASP A 145 -7.94 0.13 9.93
CA ASP A 145 -8.20 1.38 9.22
C ASP A 145 -9.66 1.84 9.47
N SER A 146 -10.59 0.90 9.50
CA SER A 146 -11.99 1.15 9.86
C SER A 146 -12.44 0.20 10.96
N ARG A 147 -12.38 0.66 12.20
CA ARG A 147 -12.82 -0.10 13.36
C ARG A 147 -14.28 -0.58 13.21
N THR A 148 -15.17 0.31 12.77
CA THR A 148 -16.58 0.02 12.59
C THR A 148 -16.81 -1.10 11.58
N ASN A 149 -16.16 -1.03 10.42
CA ASN A 149 -16.29 -2.05 9.38
C ASN A 149 -15.75 -3.40 9.84
N LEU A 150 -14.60 -3.40 10.52
CA LEU A 150 -14.00 -4.62 11.02
C LEU A 150 -14.86 -5.24 12.13
N GLU A 151 -15.36 -4.44 13.04
CA GLU A 151 -16.26 -4.89 14.11
C GLU A 151 -17.55 -5.53 13.54
N ALA A 152 -18.14 -4.91 12.53
CA ALA A 152 -19.30 -5.48 11.83
C ALA A 152 -18.95 -6.83 11.17
N LYS A 153 -17.81 -6.94 10.55
CA LYS A 153 -17.35 -8.19 9.93
C LYS A 153 -17.12 -9.29 10.96
N ILE A 154 -16.57 -8.97 12.12
CA ILE A 154 -16.36 -9.93 13.21
C ILE A 154 -17.68 -10.42 13.76
N ASN A 155 -18.64 -9.53 13.95
CA ASN A 155 -19.93 -9.85 14.60
C ASN A 155 -20.94 -10.52 13.66
N PHE A 156 -20.89 -10.25 12.36
CA PHE A 156 -21.90 -10.67 11.39
C PHE A 156 -21.33 -11.43 10.17
N GLY A 157 -20.03 -11.59 10.11
CA GLY A 157 -19.32 -12.24 8.98
C GLY A 157 -19.11 -13.76 9.10
#